data_306c5a918c8ede8ae8faecfad3a39dac
#
_entry.id   306c5a918c8ede8ae8faecfad3a39dac
#
_cell.length_a   1.000
_cell.length_b   1.000
_cell.length_c   1.000
_cell.angle_alpha   90.00
_cell.angle_beta   90.00
_cell.angle_gamma   90.00
#
_symmetry.space_group_name_H-M   'P 1'
#
loop_
_entity.id
_entity.type
_entity.pdbx_description
1 polymer ?
#
loop_
_entity_poly.entity_id
_entity_poly.type
_entity_poly.pdbx_seq_one_letter_code
_entity_poly.pdbx_strand_id
1 'polypeptide(L)'
;MAINNPKSPSLKTGRYRRLIIGILMVALAVLLCGAASIAFFFESPSIMYNFGWDKIMLRTAKVIGLLAAVLLLLQVPLAGRFKFLDRIFSLPGLYKLHRMNAYIILLLITIHPFLVTIPEDRLMIPFEGRYWPEWIGAGLLLTVLIQIILSRWRNKLIKSYPHWLLVHRVLGWSILALLVIHILYVSETFEFEGLPRAAIIIAAVAMVILWLFIRSQRLLTKQHPYEVTRIVTAGKDAQAIDLKPVHGKTLGYLPGQFAFFSFKSRQLSAEWHPFTLSSTPTRPNNLQITIRSCGDWTDQVKTIETGDLVYVHGPFGRFSHVLDSESKEVIMIAGGIGITPMLSMLRALADNKDQHHVTLLWSNRSAQYEFNPDELETISDQLPNFKYIPVFTNKQEPKGEFGRLDLIRLKTLLAESARNTLIFLCGPPPMIRQVRRHLITLGFPAGNIKEELFGL
;
A
#
# COMPACT_ATOMS: atom_id res chain seq x y z
N MET A 1 -7.38 -37.55 7.65
CA MET A 1 -6.17 -36.83 8.07
C MET A 1 -6.58 -35.40 8.39
N ALA A 2 -6.60 -35.03 9.65
CA ALA A 2 -6.99 -33.68 10.09
C ALA A 2 -5.91 -32.70 9.61
N ILE A 3 -6.27 -31.85 8.67
CA ILE A 3 -5.43 -30.74 8.21
C ILE A 3 -5.26 -29.81 9.42
N ASN A 4 -4.02 -29.64 9.84
CA ASN A 4 -3.63 -28.65 10.84
C ASN A 4 -4.19 -27.29 10.44
N ASN A 5 -5.34 -26.95 10.97
CA ASN A 5 -5.93 -25.63 10.89
C ASN A 5 -4.90 -24.68 11.55
N PRO A 6 -4.27 -23.74 10.83
CA PRO A 6 -3.41 -22.76 11.47
C PRO A 6 -4.30 -22.04 12.48
N LYS A 7 -4.05 -22.31 13.77
CA LYS A 7 -4.77 -21.77 14.93
C LYS A 7 -5.16 -20.33 14.61
N SER A 8 -6.45 -20.06 14.55
CA SER A 8 -7.03 -18.75 14.29
C SER A 8 -6.25 -17.69 15.08
N PRO A 9 -5.72 -16.67 14.46
CA PRO A 9 -5.12 -15.57 15.19
C PRO A 9 -6.24 -14.65 15.70
N SER A 10 -7.03 -15.18 16.65
CA SER A 10 -8.10 -14.48 17.34
C SER A 10 -7.60 -13.25 18.11
N LEU A 11 -8.35 -12.64 18.94
CA LEU A 11 -8.10 -11.49 19.86
C LEU A 11 -6.65 -11.09 20.14
N LYS A 12 -5.69 -12.04 20.14
CA LYS A 12 -4.24 -11.76 20.30
C LYS A 12 -3.65 -10.91 19.19
N THR A 13 -4.15 -11.00 17.96
CA THR A 13 -3.60 -10.25 16.81
C THR A 13 -3.93 -8.76 16.85
N GLY A 14 -5.13 -8.36 17.26
CA GLY A 14 -5.52 -6.96 17.36
C GLY A 14 -4.77 -6.23 18.49
N ARG A 15 -4.58 -6.90 19.62
CA ARG A 15 -3.80 -6.37 20.77
C ARG A 15 -2.31 -6.32 20.45
N TYR A 16 -1.77 -7.37 19.83
CA TYR A 16 -0.37 -7.44 19.39
C TYR A 16 -0.05 -6.35 18.36
N ARG A 17 -0.94 -6.16 17.38
CA ARG A 17 -0.79 -5.10 16.38
C ARG A 17 -0.76 -3.72 17.02
N ARG A 18 -1.69 -3.40 17.93
CA ARG A 18 -1.71 -2.12 18.66
C ARG A 18 -0.43 -1.92 19.47
N LEU A 19 0.08 -2.96 20.11
CA LEU A 19 1.35 -2.91 20.84
C LEU A 19 2.52 -2.60 19.91
N ILE A 20 2.64 -3.28 18.77
CA ILE A 20 3.73 -3.04 17.81
C ILE A 20 3.64 -1.63 17.22
N ILE A 21 2.44 -1.16 16.86
CA ILE A 21 2.24 0.23 16.42
C ILE A 21 2.71 1.20 17.50
N GLY A 22 2.33 0.96 18.76
CA GLY A 22 2.78 1.77 19.89
C GLY A 22 4.31 1.79 20.02
N ILE A 23 4.95 0.63 19.96
CA ILE A 23 6.43 0.53 20.00
C ILE A 23 7.07 1.29 18.83
N LEU A 24 6.57 1.13 17.60
CA LEU A 24 7.09 1.85 16.44
C LEU A 24 6.90 3.37 16.54
N MET A 25 5.77 3.82 17.08
CA MET A 25 5.52 5.25 17.33
C MET A 25 6.47 5.81 18.41
N VAL A 26 6.68 5.07 19.49
CA VAL A 26 7.64 5.47 20.54
C VAL A 26 9.07 5.49 19.98
N ALA A 27 9.47 4.47 19.22
CA ALA A 27 10.79 4.45 18.59
C ALA A 27 10.98 5.65 17.64
N LEU A 28 9.97 5.99 16.85
CA LEU A 28 10.00 7.16 15.97
C LEU A 28 10.09 8.45 16.79
N ALA A 29 9.30 8.59 17.87
CA ALA A 29 9.34 9.76 18.74
C ALA A 29 10.73 9.92 19.38
N VAL A 30 11.33 8.83 19.85
CA VAL A 30 12.70 8.83 20.42
C VAL A 30 13.72 9.26 19.36
N LEU A 31 13.62 8.76 18.13
CA LEU A 31 14.50 9.18 17.02
C LEU A 31 14.35 10.66 16.69
N LEU A 32 13.13 11.16 16.62
CA LEU A 32 12.86 12.59 16.35
C LEU A 32 13.34 13.48 17.49
N CYS A 33 13.09 13.10 18.74
CA CYS A 33 13.60 13.83 19.91
C CYS A 33 15.12 13.80 19.97
N GLY A 34 15.74 12.64 19.70
CA GLY A 34 17.20 12.51 19.64
C GLY A 34 17.82 13.40 18.57
N ALA A 35 17.25 13.39 17.36
CA ALA A 35 17.70 14.27 16.27
C ALA A 35 17.55 15.75 16.64
N ALA A 36 16.41 16.16 17.20
CA ALA A 36 16.19 17.53 17.65
C ALA A 36 17.19 17.94 18.75
N SER A 37 17.51 17.04 19.67
CA SER A 37 18.45 17.29 20.78
C SER A 37 19.86 17.63 20.30
N ILE A 38 20.30 17.10 19.15
CA ILE A 38 21.63 17.39 18.58
C ILE A 38 21.85 18.90 18.43
N ALA A 39 20.81 19.64 18.00
CA ALA A 39 20.90 21.09 17.81
C ALA A 39 21.13 21.88 19.12
N PHE A 40 20.85 21.27 20.27
CA PHE A 40 21.03 21.90 21.58
C PHE A 40 22.35 21.51 22.26
N PHE A 41 22.82 20.28 22.03
CA PHE A 41 24.08 19.79 22.62
C PHE A 41 25.32 20.20 21.84
N PHE A 42 25.19 20.46 20.55
CA PHE A 42 26.31 20.82 19.67
C PHE A 42 26.08 22.23 19.12
N GLU A 43 26.55 23.23 19.88
CA GLU A 43 26.47 24.63 19.48
C GLU A 43 27.44 24.96 18.36
N SER A 44 27.13 25.97 17.55
CA SER A 44 28.05 26.50 16.56
C SER A 44 29.20 27.22 17.23
N PRO A 45 30.47 27.04 16.80
CA PRO A 45 31.61 27.78 17.31
C PRO A 45 31.58 29.27 16.93
N SER A 46 30.75 29.68 15.97
CA SER A 46 30.63 31.06 15.55
C SER A 46 29.93 31.91 16.58
N ILE A 47 30.57 33.01 17.02
CA ILE A 47 30.07 33.96 17.99
C ILE A 47 28.74 34.58 17.55
N MET A 48 28.55 34.77 16.23
CA MET A 48 27.37 35.37 15.65
C MET A 48 26.07 34.57 15.97
N TYR A 49 26.19 33.24 16.14
CA TYR A 49 25.08 32.35 16.44
C TYR A 49 24.92 32.01 17.93
N ASN A 50 25.63 32.72 18.84
CA ASN A 50 25.58 32.42 20.25
C ASN A 50 24.63 33.32 21.05
N PHE A 51 24.08 34.37 20.44
CA PHE A 51 23.25 35.35 21.11
C PHE A 51 22.00 35.74 20.29
N GLY A 52 20.98 36.24 20.97
CA GLY A 52 19.82 36.89 20.35
C GLY A 52 18.93 36.00 19.51
N TRP A 53 18.26 36.64 18.55
CA TRP A 53 17.33 35.99 17.61
C TRP A 53 18.04 35.05 16.63
N ASP A 54 19.27 35.36 16.24
CA ASP A 54 20.06 34.56 15.30
C ASP A 54 20.34 33.18 15.85
N LYS A 55 20.65 33.08 17.14
CA LYS A 55 20.78 31.79 17.86
C LYS A 55 19.49 30.98 17.80
N ILE A 56 18.33 31.61 18.01
CA ILE A 56 17.03 30.95 18.03
C ILE A 56 16.71 30.44 16.60
N MET A 57 16.90 31.29 15.60
CA MET A 57 16.64 30.93 14.20
C MET A 57 17.53 29.77 13.74
N LEU A 58 18.83 29.84 13.98
CA LEU A 58 19.77 28.79 13.57
C LEU A 58 19.48 27.46 14.28
N ARG A 59 19.21 27.47 15.59
CA ARG A 59 18.82 26.26 16.33
C ARG A 59 17.53 25.67 15.78
N THR A 60 16.53 26.51 15.51
CA THR A 60 15.26 26.06 14.92
C THR A 60 15.50 25.47 13.52
N ALA A 61 16.36 26.11 12.71
CA ALA A 61 16.75 25.59 11.39
C ALA A 61 17.40 24.21 11.51
N LYS A 62 18.37 24.03 12.41
CA LYS A 62 19.01 22.73 12.67
C LYS A 62 18.00 21.65 13.09
N VAL A 63 17.09 21.97 14.02
CA VAL A 63 16.02 21.05 14.44
C VAL A 63 15.15 20.64 13.26
N ILE A 64 14.64 21.61 12.51
CA ILE A 64 13.77 21.37 11.34
C ILE A 64 14.49 20.52 10.29
N GLY A 65 15.76 20.84 9.99
CA GLY A 65 16.58 20.08 9.03
C GLY A 65 16.78 18.63 9.47
N LEU A 66 17.12 18.39 10.73
CA LEU A 66 17.32 17.04 11.27
C LEU A 66 16.02 16.22 11.33
N LEU A 67 14.90 16.86 11.70
CA LEU A 67 13.58 16.22 11.63
C LEU A 67 13.22 15.83 10.20
N ALA A 68 13.43 16.73 9.23
CA ALA A 68 13.22 16.44 7.82
C ALA A 68 14.09 15.30 7.33
N ALA A 69 15.36 15.21 7.77
CA ALA A 69 16.28 14.13 7.43
C ALA A 69 15.76 12.77 7.94
N VAL A 70 15.31 12.67 9.20
CA VAL A 70 14.72 11.44 9.73
C VAL A 70 13.48 11.04 8.93
N LEU A 71 12.60 11.99 8.60
CA LEU A 71 11.40 11.73 7.82
C LEU A 71 11.72 11.31 6.37
N LEU A 72 12.79 11.85 5.75
CA LEU A 72 13.27 11.40 4.43
C LEU A 72 13.77 9.95 4.47
N LEU A 73 14.51 9.56 5.51
CA LEU A 73 14.95 8.17 5.68
C LEU A 73 13.76 7.21 5.82
N LEU A 74 12.67 7.63 6.47
CA LEU A 74 11.44 6.85 6.58
C LEU A 74 10.73 6.61 5.25
N GLN A 75 10.97 7.39 4.21
CA GLN A 75 10.33 7.19 2.90
C GLN A 75 10.64 5.83 2.29
N VAL A 76 11.84 5.28 2.53
CA VAL A 76 12.27 4.00 1.96
C VAL A 76 11.49 2.81 2.56
N PRO A 77 11.44 2.60 3.89
CA PRO A 77 10.67 1.50 4.45
C PRO A 77 9.16 1.64 4.18
N LEU A 78 8.60 2.85 4.12
CA LEU A 78 7.18 3.06 3.80
C LEU A 78 6.83 2.60 2.37
N ALA A 79 7.76 2.69 1.41
CA ALA A 79 7.58 2.24 0.03
C ALA A 79 8.09 0.82 -0.26
N GLY A 80 8.78 0.19 0.70
CA GLY A 80 9.62 -1.00 0.50
C GLY A 80 8.88 -2.33 0.29
N ARG A 81 7.56 -2.39 0.42
CA ARG A 81 6.74 -3.63 0.33
C ARG A 81 7.20 -4.71 1.31
N PHE A 82 7.54 -4.32 2.54
CA PHE A 82 7.91 -5.29 3.58
C PHE A 82 6.67 -6.02 4.10
N LYS A 83 6.67 -7.35 4.03
CA LYS A 83 5.57 -8.19 4.53
C LYS A 83 5.26 -7.92 6.02
N PHE A 84 6.29 -7.66 6.83
CA PHE A 84 6.11 -7.30 8.24
C PHE A 84 5.31 -6.01 8.40
N LEU A 85 5.67 -4.94 7.68
CA LEU A 85 4.96 -3.66 7.74
C LEU A 85 3.55 -3.76 7.16
N ASP A 86 3.36 -4.54 6.08
CA ASP A 86 2.04 -4.78 5.50
C ASP A 86 1.09 -5.48 6.50
N ARG A 87 1.58 -6.44 7.26
CA ARG A 87 0.79 -7.10 8.32
C ARG A 87 0.30 -6.14 9.40
N ILE A 88 1.00 -5.03 9.63
CA ILE A 88 0.69 -4.04 10.66
C ILE A 88 -0.19 -2.92 10.10
N PHE A 89 0.24 -2.27 9.00
CA PHE A 89 -0.35 -1.04 8.47
C PHE A 89 -1.20 -1.24 7.21
N SER A 90 -1.14 -2.39 6.56
CA SER A 90 -1.56 -2.66 5.18
C SER A 90 -0.75 -1.86 4.12
N LEU A 91 -0.54 -2.44 2.95
CA LEU A 91 0.26 -1.78 1.90
C LEU A 91 -0.35 -0.46 1.39
N PRO A 92 -1.69 -0.37 1.18
CA PRO A 92 -2.32 0.90 0.86
C PRO A 92 -2.15 1.96 1.96
N GLY A 93 -2.19 1.54 3.24
CA GLY A 93 -1.94 2.41 4.39
C GLY A 93 -0.51 2.95 4.39
N LEU A 94 0.49 2.10 4.12
CA LEU A 94 1.90 2.50 4.01
C LEU A 94 2.12 3.52 2.88
N TYR A 95 1.50 3.33 1.73
CA TYR A 95 1.59 4.29 0.62
C TYR A 95 0.88 5.61 0.93
N LYS A 96 -0.21 5.58 1.70
CA LYS A 96 -0.85 6.81 2.21
C LYS A 96 0.09 7.56 3.14
N LEU A 97 0.72 6.86 4.09
CA LEU A 97 1.72 7.43 5.00
C LEU A 97 2.92 8.00 4.24
N HIS A 98 3.45 7.28 3.24
CA HIS A 98 4.53 7.75 2.37
C HIS A 98 4.17 9.10 1.70
N ARG A 99 2.96 9.22 1.14
CA ARG A 99 2.50 10.47 0.52
C ARG A 99 2.33 11.60 1.54
N MET A 100 1.71 11.33 2.69
CA MET A 100 1.53 12.34 3.75
C MET A 100 2.87 12.83 4.28
N ASN A 101 3.79 11.91 4.54
CA ASN A 101 5.14 12.23 5.00
C ASN A 101 5.89 13.10 3.99
N ALA A 102 5.73 12.87 2.68
CA ALA A 102 6.33 13.72 1.65
C ALA A 102 5.87 15.18 1.73
N TYR A 103 4.60 15.46 2.05
CA TYR A 103 4.12 16.83 2.24
C TYR A 103 4.65 17.47 3.52
N ILE A 104 4.80 16.69 4.60
CA ILE A 104 5.42 17.19 5.84
C ILE A 104 6.89 17.55 5.59
N ILE A 105 7.62 16.68 4.90
CA ILE A 105 9.01 16.95 4.49
C ILE A 105 9.08 18.23 3.67
N LEU A 106 8.21 18.38 2.66
CA LEU A 106 8.19 19.57 1.81
C LEU A 106 8.02 20.86 2.64
N LEU A 107 7.11 20.86 3.61
CA LEU A 107 6.91 22.01 4.49
C LEU A 107 8.20 22.33 5.28
N LEU A 108 8.81 21.33 5.90
CA LEU A 108 10.00 21.50 6.74
C LEU A 108 11.20 22.00 5.91
N ILE A 109 11.48 21.38 4.73
CA ILE A 109 12.61 21.75 3.89
C ILE A 109 12.43 23.09 3.19
N THR A 110 11.18 23.58 3.03
CA THR A 110 10.91 24.92 2.49
C THR A 110 11.18 25.99 3.55
N ILE A 111 10.85 25.75 4.81
CA ILE A 111 11.09 26.70 5.90
C ILE A 111 12.57 26.74 6.30
N HIS A 112 13.26 25.60 6.26
CA HIS A 112 14.65 25.43 6.71
C HIS A 112 15.63 26.48 6.15
N PRO A 113 15.75 26.70 4.82
CA PRO A 113 16.72 27.65 4.26
C PRO A 113 16.46 29.08 4.70
N PHE A 114 15.21 29.51 4.86
CA PHE A 114 14.90 30.88 5.32
C PHE A 114 15.40 31.12 6.73
N LEU A 115 15.28 30.14 7.62
CA LEU A 115 15.79 30.24 9.00
C LEU A 115 17.32 30.25 9.08
N VAL A 116 18.01 29.77 8.02
CA VAL A 116 19.47 29.84 7.94
C VAL A 116 19.92 31.17 7.32
N THR A 117 19.26 31.63 6.25
CA THR A 117 19.73 32.79 5.47
C THR A 117 19.32 34.14 6.05
N ILE A 118 18.18 34.22 6.75
CA ILE A 118 17.71 35.49 7.36
C ILE A 118 18.73 36.05 8.37
N PRO A 119 19.28 35.27 9.31
CA PRO A 119 20.29 35.77 10.25
C PRO A 119 21.57 36.28 9.60
N GLU A 120 21.85 35.83 8.38
CA GLU A 120 23.04 36.22 7.61
C GLU A 120 22.81 37.49 6.76
N ASP A 121 21.62 38.12 6.87
CA ASP A 121 21.20 39.23 5.99
C ASP A 121 21.32 38.92 4.49
N ARG A 122 21.13 37.63 4.12
CA ARG A 122 21.30 37.13 2.76
C ARG A 122 20.04 36.44 2.28
N LEU A 123 19.44 36.98 1.21
CA LEU A 123 18.33 36.34 0.54
C LEU A 123 18.78 35.29 -0.50
N MET A 124 20.06 35.33 -0.90
CA MET A 124 20.62 34.44 -1.91
C MET A 124 21.96 33.86 -1.45
N ILE A 125 22.19 32.60 -1.81
CA ILE A 125 23.49 31.93 -1.62
C ILE A 125 24.50 32.56 -2.57
N PRO A 126 25.66 33.10 -2.13
CA PRO A 126 26.66 33.67 -3.00
C PRO A 126 27.25 32.63 -3.95
N PHE A 127 27.59 33.06 -5.18
CA PHE A 127 28.15 32.18 -6.22
C PHE A 127 29.68 32.06 -6.07
N GLU A 128 30.12 31.65 -4.87
CA GLU A 128 31.52 31.44 -4.53
C GLU A 128 31.76 29.99 -4.15
N GLY A 129 32.96 29.48 -4.43
CA GLY A 129 33.31 28.09 -4.21
C GLY A 129 33.16 27.61 -2.76
N ARG A 130 33.31 28.51 -1.76
CA ARG A 130 33.15 28.17 -0.35
C ARG A 130 31.70 27.80 0.05
N TYR A 131 30.69 28.24 -0.73
CA TYR A 131 29.27 27.95 -0.49
C TYR A 131 28.75 26.72 -1.24
N TRP A 132 29.65 25.85 -1.72
CA TRP A 132 29.24 24.63 -2.43
C TRP A 132 28.32 23.71 -1.60
N PRO A 133 28.45 23.60 -0.23
CA PRO A 133 27.58 22.74 0.53
C PRO A 133 26.13 23.28 0.60
N GLU A 134 25.96 24.61 0.65
CA GLU A 134 24.66 25.28 0.61
C GLU A 134 24.00 25.09 -0.77
N TRP A 135 24.79 25.16 -1.85
CA TRP A 135 24.32 24.82 -3.20
C TRP A 135 23.87 23.37 -3.33
N ILE A 136 24.50 22.43 -2.64
CA ILE A 136 24.01 21.03 -2.53
C ILE A 136 22.65 21.02 -1.83
N GLY A 137 22.45 21.80 -0.77
CA GLY A 137 21.16 21.96 -0.09
C GLY A 137 20.05 22.51 -1.02
N ALA A 138 20.38 23.54 -1.81
CA ALA A 138 19.46 24.08 -2.82
C ALA A 138 19.11 23.03 -3.90
N GLY A 139 20.10 22.27 -4.37
CA GLY A 139 19.92 21.16 -5.30
C GLY A 139 19.06 20.05 -4.72
N LEU A 140 19.24 19.74 -3.43
CA LEU A 140 18.40 18.77 -2.70
C LEU A 140 16.94 19.23 -2.64
N LEU A 141 16.69 20.49 -2.26
CA LEU A 141 15.35 21.08 -2.24
C LEU A 141 14.70 21.00 -3.63
N LEU A 142 15.42 21.42 -4.67
CA LEU A 142 14.93 21.37 -6.06
C LEU A 142 14.59 19.93 -6.48
N THR A 143 15.44 18.95 -6.13
CA THR A 143 15.23 17.54 -6.47
C THR A 143 13.97 16.97 -5.78
N VAL A 144 13.74 17.34 -4.50
CA VAL A 144 12.52 16.94 -3.77
C VAL A 144 11.28 17.59 -4.40
N LEU A 145 11.33 18.87 -4.78
CA LEU A 145 10.24 19.55 -5.47
C LEU A 145 9.90 18.86 -6.80
N ILE A 146 10.90 18.57 -7.62
CA ILE A 146 10.74 17.83 -8.89
C ILE A 146 10.09 16.46 -8.63
N GLN A 147 10.56 15.74 -7.63
CA GLN A 147 10.03 14.43 -7.26
C GLN A 147 8.54 14.48 -6.90
N ILE A 148 8.12 15.48 -6.11
CA ILE A 148 6.73 15.67 -5.71
C ILE A 148 5.87 16.09 -6.90
N ILE A 149 6.36 17.03 -7.74
CA ILE A 149 5.68 17.49 -8.95
C ILE A 149 5.43 16.31 -9.90
N LEU A 150 6.47 15.56 -10.24
CA LEU A 150 6.37 14.39 -11.11
C LEU A 150 5.42 13.32 -10.55
N SER A 151 5.40 13.13 -9.23
CA SER A 151 4.50 12.17 -8.59
C SER A 151 3.04 12.66 -8.57
N ARG A 152 2.80 13.95 -8.33
CA ARG A 152 1.46 14.54 -8.24
C ARG A 152 0.76 14.62 -9.60
N TRP A 153 1.52 14.92 -10.65
CA TRP A 153 1.02 15.05 -12.02
C TRP A 153 1.50 13.91 -12.94
N ARG A 154 1.81 12.75 -12.37
CA ARG A 154 2.32 11.57 -13.10
C ARG A 154 1.58 11.31 -14.40
N ASN A 155 0.25 11.19 -14.34
CA ASN A 155 -0.57 10.83 -15.50
C ASN A 155 -0.52 11.85 -16.65
N LYS A 156 -0.14 13.12 -16.35
CA LYS A 156 0.01 14.18 -17.34
C LYS A 156 1.43 14.26 -17.90
N LEU A 157 2.44 14.02 -17.05
CA LEU A 157 3.86 14.22 -17.38
C LEU A 157 4.54 12.95 -17.87
N ILE A 158 4.24 11.81 -17.29
CA ILE A 158 4.86 10.52 -17.63
C ILE A 158 3.75 9.46 -17.74
N LYS A 159 3.30 9.18 -18.96
CA LYS A 159 2.21 8.23 -19.22
C LYS A 159 2.58 6.79 -18.82
N SER A 160 3.82 6.37 -19.09
CA SER A 160 4.31 5.02 -18.79
C SER A 160 4.64 4.87 -17.30
N TYR A 161 3.94 3.97 -16.61
CA TYR A 161 4.18 3.67 -15.20
C TYR A 161 5.61 3.17 -14.90
N PRO A 162 6.20 2.24 -15.69
CA PRO A 162 7.57 1.80 -15.47
C PRO A 162 8.60 2.91 -15.57
N HIS A 163 8.47 3.81 -16.57
CA HIS A 163 9.37 4.95 -16.73
C HIS A 163 9.25 5.92 -15.55
N TRP A 164 8.03 6.25 -15.12
CA TRP A 164 7.81 7.05 -13.93
C TRP A 164 8.44 6.40 -12.70
N LEU A 165 8.26 5.09 -12.50
CA LEU A 165 8.80 4.38 -11.35
C LEU A 165 10.35 4.37 -11.36
N LEU A 166 10.96 4.27 -12.54
CA LEU A 166 12.42 4.37 -12.68
C LEU A 166 12.90 5.77 -12.28
N VAL A 167 12.30 6.82 -12.86
CA VAL A 167 12.64 8.22 -12.54
C VAL A 167 12.45 8.49 -11.05
N HIS A 168 11.31 8.08 -10.49
CA HIS A 168 11.01 8.23 -9.06
C HIS A 168 12.06 7.57 -8.16
N ARG A 169 12.55 6.39 -8.53
CA ARG A 169 13.60 5.68 -7.78
C ARG A 169 14.95 6.35 -7.92
N VAL A 170 15.34 6.75 -9.12
CA VAL A 170 16.61 7.46 -9.37
C VAL A 170 16.65 8.75 -8.56
N LEU A 171 15.64 9.60 -8.68
CA LEU A 171 15.53 10.84 -7.91
C LEU A 171 15.53 10.57 -6.39
N GLY A 172 14.80 9.53 -5.93
CA GLY A 172 14.76 9.16 -4.52
C GLY A 172 16.13 8.80 -3.95
N TRP A 173 16.94 8.03 -4.69
CA TRP A 173 18.33 7.72 -4.28
C TRP A 173 19.24 8.94 -4.39
N SER A 174 19.06 9.79 -5.40
CA SER A 174 19.80 11.06 -5.51
C SER A 174 19.52 11.97 -4.32
N ILE A 175 18.25 12.08 -3.89
CA ILE A 175 17.85 12.83 -2.69
C ILE A 175 18.59 12.32 -1.46
N LEU A 176 18.65 11.01 -1.25
CA LEU A 176 19.34 10.44 -0.09
C LEU A 176 20.85 10.66 -0.15
N ALA A 177 21.48 10.57 -1.32
CA ALA A 177 22.91 10.86 -1.50
C ALA A 177 23.20 12.34 -1.23
N LEU A 178 22.43 13.25 -1.83
CA LEU A 178 22.56 14.69 -1.61
C LEU A 178 22.33 15.06 -0.14
N LEU A 179 21.36 14.40 0.53
CA LEU A 179 21.11 14.61 1.96
C LEU A 179 22.32 14.28 2.83
N VAL A 180 22.96 13.13 2.57
CA VAL A 180 24.16 12.72 3.32
C VAL A 180 25.30 13.73 3.10
N ILE A 181 25.56 14.14 1.86
CA ILE A 181 26.56 15.13 1.51
C ILE A 181 26.26 16.47 2.19
N HIS A 182 25.01 16.95 2.08
CA HIS A 182 24.57 18.21 2.68
C HIS A 182 24.79 18.22 4.20
N ILE A 183 24.36 17.17 4.92
CA ILE A 183 24.51 17.10 6.37
C ILE A 183 25.99 17.06 6.79
N LEU A 184 26.83 16.30 6.08
CA LEU A 184 28.23 16.14 6.45
C LEU A 184 29.07 17.39 6.24
N TYR A 185 28.71 18.25 5.28
CA TYR A 185 29.55 19.39 4.89
C TYR A 185 28.94 20.77 5.13
N VAL A 186 27.63 20.89 5.33
CA VAL A 186 27.00 22.18 5.68
C VAL A 186 27.06 22.48 7.18
N SER A 187 26.98 21.44 8.01
CA SER A 187 26.88 21.65 9.45
C SER A 187 28.22 21.43 10.14
N GLU A 188 28.75 22.46 10.74
CA GLU A 188 29.92 22.39 11.61
C GLU A 188 29.79 21.29 12.69
N THR A 189 28.57 20.98 13.13
CA THR A 189 28.28 19.88 14.08
C THR A 189 28.74 18.51 13.56
N PHE A 190 28.69 18.28 12.25
CA PHE A 190 29.02 17.00 11.63
C PHE A 190 30.37 17.02 10.92
N GLU A 191 31.00 18.18 10.79
CA GLU A 191 32.34 18.32 10.20
C GLU A 191 33.41 17.80 11.15
N PHE A 192 33.23 18.01 12.45
CA PHE A 192 34.14 17.52 13.47
C PHE A 192 33.91 16.05 13.80
N GLU A 193 34.98 15.36 14.17
CA GLU A 193 34.93 13.96 14.57
C GLU A 193 34.06 13.77 15.82
N GLY A 194 33.31 12.67 15.88
CA GLY A 194 32.52 12.34 17.06
C GLY A 194 31.22 11.60 16.75
N LEU A 195 30.39 11.46 17.78
CA LEU A 195 29.11 10.71 17.72
C LEU A 195 28.15 11.18 16.62
N PRO A 196 27.96 12.51 16.36
CA PRO A 196 27.03 12.95 15.32
C PRO A 196 27.45 12.47 13.92
N ARG A 197 28.75 12.61 13.59
CA ARG A 197 29.27 12.16 12.29
C ARG A 197 29.15 10.65 12.13
N ALA A 198 29.51 9.89 13.18
CA ALA A 198 29.35 8.44 13.19
C ALA A 198 27.88 8.02 12.99
N ALA A 199 26.92 8.71 13.62
CA ALA A 199 25.50 8.42 13.46
C ALA A 199 25.01 8.58 12.00
N ILE A 200 25.46 9.62 11.28
CA ILE A 200 25.12 9.82 9.86
C ILE A 200 25.75 8.73 8.98
N ILE A 201 26.99 8.37 9.23
CA ILE A 201 27.66 7.28 8.49
C ILE A 201 26.93 5.95 8.74
N ILE A 202 26.60 5.64 9.99
CA ILE A 202 25.84 4.43 10.35
C ILE A 202 24.46 4.44 9.65
N ALA A 203 23.76 5.58 9.64
CA ALA A 203 22.48 5.70 8.94
C ALA A 203 22.62 5.47 7.43
N ALA A 204 23.65 6.02 6.79
CA ALA A 204 23.93 5.81 5.37
C ALA A 204 24.24 4.32 5.07
N VAL A 205 25.08 3.68 5.89
CA VAL A 205 25.39 2.24 5.77
C VAL A 205 24.14 1.40 5.95
N ALA A 206 23.32 1.69 6.97
CA ALA A 206 22.05 0.99 7.21
C ALA A 206 21.09 1.12 6.01
N MET A 207 21.04 2.28 5.35
CA MET A 207 20.26 2.48 4.13
C MET A 207 20.76 1.64 2.96
N VAL A 208 22.07 1.50 2.79
CA VAL A 208 22.67 0.62 1.76
C VAL A 208 22.32 -0.84 2.06
N ILE A 209 22.46 -1.28 3.30
CA ILE A 209 22.09 -2.65 3.73
C ILE A 209 20.59 -2.89 3.48
N LEU A 210 19.72 -1.94 3.83
CA LEU A 210 18.30 -2.03 3.57
C LEU A 210 18.01 -2.15 2.07
N TRP A 211 18.69 -1.38 1.24
CA TRP A 211 18.54 -1.47 -0.22
C TRP A 211 18.99 -2.84 -0.75
N LEU A 212 20.14 -3.36 -0.31
CA LEU A 212 20.62 -4.69 -0.68
C LEU A 212 19.63 -5.78 -0.25
N PHE A 213 19.04 -5.65 0.96
CA PHE A 213 18.02 -6.56 1.45
C PHE A 213 16.76 -6.53 0.57
N ILE A 214 16.24 -5.34 0.22
CA ILE A 214 15.08 -5.21 -0.69
C ILE A 214 15.39 -5.85 -2.05
N ARG A 215 16.60 -5.64 -2.56
CA ARG A 215 17.02 -6.21 -3.85
C ARG A 215 17.13 -7.74 -3.78
N SER A 216 17.68 -8.29 -2.71
CA SER A 216 17.80 -9.74 -2.51
C SER A 216 16.43 -10.43 -2.45
N GLN A 217 15.45 -9.84 -1.76
CA GLN A 217 14.09 -10.37 -1.70
C GLN A 217 13.47 -10.53 -3.09
N ARG A 218 13.72 -9.62 -4.02
CA ARG A 218 13.24 -9.73 -5.40
C ARG A 218 13.90 -10.86 -6.19
N LEU A 219 15.18 -11.11 -5.94
CA LEU A 219 15.91 -12.22 -6.58
C LEU A 219 15.38 -13.57 -6.08
N LEU A 220 15.16 -13.70 -4.76
CA LEU A 220 14.60 -14.90 -4.15
C LEU A 220 13.17 -15.20 -4.64
N THR A 221 12.37 -14.17 -4.87
CA THR A 221 11.00 -14.32 -5.40
C THR A 221 10.97 -14.94 -6.81
N LYS A 222 11.98 -14.65 -7.64
CA LYS A 222 12.11 -15.22 -8.99
C LYS A 222 12.45 -16.71 -9.02
N GLN A 223 12.83 -17.29 -7.89
CA GLN A 223 13.19 -18.72 -7.81
C GLN A 223 11.98 -19.66 -7.70
N HIS A 224 10.77 -19.13 -7.52
CA HIS A 224 9.55 -19.91 -7.40
C HIS A 224 8.53 -19.49 -8.47
N PRO A 225 8.73 -19.92 -9.73
CA PRO A 225 7.80 -19.61 -10.80
C PRO A 225 6.53 -20.46 -10.69
N TYR A 226 5.45 -19.87 -11.18
CA TYR A 226 4.20 -20.55 -11.50
C TYR A 226 4.07 -20.65 -13.02
N GLU A 227 3.26 -21.56 -13.48
CA GLU A 227 2.91 -21.77 -14.89
C GLU A 227 1.41 -21.53 -15.07
N VAL A 228 1.03 -20.86 -16.15
CA VAL A 228 -0.36 -20.70 -16.58
C VAL A 228 -0.89 -22.04 -17.06
N THR A 229 -1.89 -22.60 -16.38
CA THR A 229 -2.46 -23.92 -16.75
C THR A 229 -3.78 -23.79 -17.48
N ARG A 230 -4.54 -22.72 -17.24
CA ARG A 230 -5.86 -22.51 -17.84
C ARG A 230 -6.20 -21.03 -17.86
N ILE A 231 -6.87 -20.60 -18.92
CA ILE A 231 -7.40 -19.24 -19.08
C ILE A 231 -8.87 -19.38 -19.45
N VAL A 232 -9.74 -18.69 -18.69
CA VAL A 232 -11.19 -18.70 -18.91
C VAL A 232 -11.71 -17.29 -18.96
N THR A 233 -12.58 -17.01 -19.92
CA THR A 233 -13.29 -15.73 -19.97
C THR A 233 -14.21 -15.60 -18.73
N ALA A 234 -14.08 -14.50 -18.03
CA ALA A 234 -14.84 -14.17 -16.82
C ALA A 234 -15.68 -12.92 -17.07
N GLY A 235 -16.94 -13.10 -17.44
CA GLY A 235 -17.78 -11.99 -17.88
C GLY A 235 -17.26 -11.35 -19.19
N LYS A 236 -17.72 -10.14 -19.48
CA LYS A 236 -17.49 -9.46 -20.78
C LYS A 236 -16.04 -8.99 -20.98
N ASP A 237 -15.36 -8.55 -19.91
CA ASP A 237 -14.11 -7.80 -20.00
C ASP A 237 -13.02 -8.27 -19.02
N ALA A 238 -13.15 -9.50 -18.51
CA ALA A 238 -12.18 -10.09 -17.60
C ALA A 238 -11.77 -11.51 -18.00
N GLN A 239 -10.61 -11.95 -17.51
CA GLN A 239 -10.10 -13.32 -17.67
C GLN A 239 -9.72 -13.88 -16.30
N ALA A 240 -10.12 -15.09 -16.01
CA ALA A 240 -9.65 -15.90 -14.91
C ALA A 240 -8.48 -16.76 -15.38
N ILE A 241 -7.36 -16.69 -14.67
CA ILE A 241 -6.10 -17.37 -15.02
C ILE A 241 -5.73 -18.29 -13.87
N ASP A 242 -5.67 -19.58 -14.14
CA ASP A 242 -5.26 -20.60 -13.22
C ASP A 242 -3.75 -20.82 -13.31
N LEU A 243 -3.09 -20.86 -12.16
CA LEU A 243 -1.65 -20.95 -12.02
C LEU A 243 -1.27 -22.15 -11.15
N LYS A 244 -0.27 -22.89 -11.57
CA LYS A 244 0.29 -24.03 -10.82
C LYS A 244 1.76 -23.78 -10.51
N PRO A 245 2.25 -24.11 -9.31
CA PRO A 245 3.67 -23.95 -8.98
C PRO A 245 4.53 -24.94 -9.78
N VAL A 246 5.59 -24.45 -10.43
CA VAL A 246 6.50 -25.30 -11.25
C VAL A 246 7.30 -26.28 -10.37
N HIS A 247 7.68 -25.85 -9.16
CA HIS A 247 8.52 -26.66 -8.25
C HIS A 247 7.78 -27.13 -7.00
N GLY A 248 6.47 -27.31 -7.06
CA GLY A 248 5.65 -27.86 -5.98
C GLY A 248 5.49 -26.97 -4.74
N LYS A 249 6.19 -25.85 -4.65
CA LYS A 249 6.10 -24.89 -3.53
C LYS A 249 4.93 -23.94 -3.73
N THR A 250 3.91 -24.06 -2.91
CA THR A 250 2.69 -23.25 -2.98
C THR A 250 2.78 -21.98 -2.14
N LEU A 251 2.08 -20.93 -2.57
CA LEU A 251 1.92 -19.71 -1.82
C LEU A 251 0.87 -19.91 -0.70
N GLY A 252 1.30 -19.85 0.56
CA GLY A 252 0.35 -19.79 1.69
C GLY A 252 -0.23 -18.38 1.82
N TYR A 253 -1.57 -18.26 1.83
CA TYR A 253 -2.26 -16.98 1.94
C TYR A 253 -3.58 -17.11 2.72
N LEU A 254 -4.16 -15.96 3.10
CA LEU A 254 -5.52 -15.90 3.65
C LEU A 254 -6.51 -15.52 2.55
N PRO A 255 -7.76 -16.02 2.58
CA PRO A 255 -8.77 -15.66 1.59
C PRO A 255 -8.97 -14.15 1.56
N GLY A 256 -9.02 -13.57 0.34
CA GLY A 256 -9.15 -12.13 0.12
C GLY A 256 -7.85 -11.35 0.02
N GLN A 257 -6.68 -11.99 0.26
CA GLN A 257 -5.38 -11.35 0.04
C GLN A 257 -5.03 -11.22 -1.45
N PHE A 258 -4.05 -10.36 -1.74
CA PHE A 258 -3.49 -10.16 -3.08
C PHE A 258 -2.00 -10.46 -3.12
N ALA A 259 -1.45 -10.59 -4.33
CA ALA A 259 -0.02 -10.70 -4.58
C ALA A 259 0.36 -9.84 -5.80
N PHE A 260 1.65 -9.59 -5.97
CA PHE A 260 2.19 -9.01 -7.20
C PHE A 260 2.59 -10.13 -8.15
N PHE A 261 2.18 -9.98 -9.39
CA PHE A 261 2.44 -10.91 -10.48
C PHE A 261 3.29 -10.25 -11.57
N SER A 262 4.23 -11.00 -12.12
CA SER A 262 5.01 -10.60 -13.29
C SER A 262 5.04 -11.76 -14.26
N PHE A 263 4.44 -11.59 -15.43
CA PHE A 263 4.37 -12.60 -16.47
C PHE A 263 5.63 -12.55 -17.34
N LYS A 264 6.14 -13.72 -17.69
CA LYS A 264 7.19 -13.89 -18.68
C LYS A 264 6.55 -14.43 -19.96
N SER A 265 5.90 -13.54 -20.68
CA SER A 265 5.28 -13.78 -21.98
C SER A 265 6.05 -13.07 -23.09
N ARG A 266 5.89 -13.50 -24.34
CA ARG A 266 6.55 -12.87 -25.49
C ARG A 266 6.03 -11.47 -25.81
N GLN A 267 4.76 -11.20 -25.49
CA GLN A 267 4.05 -9.99 -25.89
C GLN A 267 3.74 -9.05 -24.71
N LEU A 268 3.87 -9.53 -23.47
CA LEU A 268 3.52 -8.76 -22.28
C LEU A 268 4.79 -8.26 -21.60
N SER A 269 4.84 -6.97 -21.27
CA SER A 269 5.97 -6.41 -20.51
C SER A 269 6.07 -7.05 -19.13
N ALA A 270 7.30 -7.39 -18.70
CA ALA A 270 7.58 -8.05 -17.42
C ALA A 270 7.45 -7.08 -16.25
N GLU A 271 6.28 -6.51 -16.05
CA GLU A 271 5.94 -5.59 -14.97
C GLU A 271 5.30 -6.32 -13.79
N TRP A 272 5.39 -5.74 -12.60
CA TRP A 272 4.78 -6.27 -11.40
C TRP A 272 3.45 -5.58 -11.11
N HIS A 273 2.35 -6.29 -11.31
CA HIS A 273 1.00 -5.80 -11.04
C HIS A 273 0.34 -6.54 -9.87
N PRO A 274 -0.39 -5.83 -8.99
CA PRO A 274 -1.12 -6.45 -7.89
C PRO A 274 -2.45 -7.02 -8.39
N PHE A 275 -2.69 -8.30 -8.10
CA PHE A 275 -3.99 -8.95 -8.33
C PHE A 275 -4.40 -9.74 -7.11
N THR A 276 -5.71 -9.75 -6.85
CA THR A 276 -6.30 -10.55 -5.79
C THR A 276 -6.17 -12.04 -6.11
N LEU A 277 -5.84 -12.82 -5.10
CA LEU A 277 -5.89 -14.27 -5.14
C LEU A 277 -7.35 -14.69 -5.07
N SER A 278 -8.01 -14.89 -6.23
CA SER A 278 -9.44 -15.22 -6.30
C SER A 278 -9.73 -16.67 -5.95
N SER A 279 -8.72 -17.56 -5.99
CA SER A 279 -8.82 -18.95 -5.50
C SER A 279 -8.99 -19.04 -3.98
N THR A 280 -9.30 -20.25 -3.51
CA THR A 280 -9.33 -20.56 -2.09
C THR A 280 -7.98 -21.12 -1.60
N PRO A 281 -7.49 -20.73 -0.42
CA PRO A 281 -6.27 -21.29 0.13
C PRO A 281 -6.40 -22.76 0.57
N THR A 282 -7.60 -23.30 0.65
CA THR A 282 -7.87 -24.71 0.94
C THR A 282 -7.40 -25.64 -0.20
N ARG A 283 -7.24 -25.10 -1.41
CA ARG A 283 -6.73 -25.79 -2.60
C ARG A 283 -5.40 -25.22 -3.07
N PRO A 284 -4.31 -25.41 -2.32
CA PRO A 284 -3.07 -24.66 -2.49
C PRO A 284 -2.36 -24.86 -3.82
N ASN A 285 -2.63 -25.95 -4.55
CA ASN A 285 -2.02 -26.23 -5.86
C ASN A 285 -2.72 -25.52 -7.02
N ASN A 286 -3.84 -24.84 -6.78
CA ASN A 286 -4.63 -24.17 -7.79
C ASN A 286 -4.79 -22.69 -7.42
N LEU A 287 -3.78 -21.90 -7.75
CA LEU A 287 -3.82 -20.46 -7.57
C LEU A 287 -4.57 -19.82 -8.73
N GLN A 288 -5.56 -19.00 -8.47
CA GLN A 288 -6.31 -18.28 -9.49
C GLN A 288 -6.26 -16.78 -9.26
N ILE A 289 -6.14 -16.02 -10.34
CA ILE A 289 -6.35 -14.58 -10.36
C ILE A 289 -7.36 -14.25 -11.45
N THR A 290 -8.11 -13.16 -11.24
CA THR A 290 -9.05 -12.66 -12.26
C THR A 290 -8.66 -11.22 -12.60
N ILE A 291 -8.36 -10.99 -13.88
CA ILE A 291 -7.86 -9.72 -14.41
C ILE A 291 -8.90 -9.12 -15.34
N ARG A 292 -9.30 -7.87 -15.06
CA ARG A 292 -10.18 -7.09 -15.91
C ARG A 292 -9.37 -6.14 -16.79
N SER A 293 -9.73 -6.02 -18.05
CA SER A 293 -9.22 -5.00 -18.96
C SER A 293 -9.57 -3.59 -18.48
N CYS A 294 -8.54 -2.81 -18.11
CA CYS A 294 -8.70 -1.46 -17.53
C CYS A 294 -7.49 -0.56 -17.78
N GLY A 295 -6.80 -0.71 -18.89
CA GLY A 295 -5.63 0.08 -19.29
C GLY A 295 -4.60 -0.72 -20.06
N ASP A 296 -3.59 -0.04 -20.59
CA ASP A 296 -2.66 -0.53 -21.61
C ASP A 296 -2.08 -1.92 -21.31
N TRP A 297 -1.64 -2.15 -20.06
CA TRP A 297 -1.06 -3.45 -19.70
C TRP A 297 -2.13 -4.53 -19.51
N THR A 298 -3.24 -4.24 -18.85
CA THR A 298 -4.31 -5.22 -18.60
C THR A 298 -5.07 -5.57 -19.88
N ASP A 299 -5.08 -4.71 -20.89
CA ASP A 299 -5.66 -4.98 -22.21
C ASP A 299 -4.82 -6.03 -22.98
N GLN A 300 -3.51 -6.09 -22.70
CA GLN A 300 -2.59 -7.08 -23.26
C GLN A 300 -2.65 -8.44 -22.55
N VAL A 301 -3.35 -8.58 -21.44
CA VAL A 301 -3.51 -9.87 -20.72
C VAL A 301 -4.11 -10.97 -21.63
N LYS A 302 -4.86 -10.57 -22.65
CA LYS A 302 -5.41 -11.48 -23.68
C LYS A 302 -4.33 -12.23 -24.48
N THR A 303 -3.09 -11.77 -24.44
CA THR A 303 -1.94 -12.40 -25.12
C THR A 303 -1.21 -13.43 -24.26
N ILE A 304 -1.64 -13.65 -23.02
CA ILE A 304 -1.12 -14.69 -22.15
C ILE A 304 -1.58 -16.04 -22.67
N GLU A 305 -0.66 -16.99 -22.70
CA GLU A 305 -0.91 -18.34 -23.18
C GLU A 305 -0.67 -19.38 -22.07
N THR A 306 -1.31 -20.54 -22.21
CA THR A 306 -1.03 -21.70 -21.36
C THR A 306 0.44 -22.10 -21.53
N GLY A 307 1.15 -22.33 -20.41
CA GLY A 307 2.59 -22.59 -20.39
C GLY A 307 3.45 -21.35 -20.10
N ASP A 308 2.88 -20.14 -20.15
CA ASP A 308 3.60 -18.94 -19.76
C ASP A 308 4.02 -18.99 -18.28
N LEU A 309 5.25 -18.53 -18.00
CA LEU A 309 5.76 -18.48 -16.63
C LEU A 309 5.33 -17.19 -15.92
N VAL A 310 5.00 -17.31 -14.65
CA VAL A 310 4.55 -16.21 -13.80
C VAL A 310 5.34 -16.19 -12.49
N TYR A 311 5.92 -15.07 -12.17
CA TYR A 311 6.56 -14.84 -10.87
C TYR A 311 5.56 -14.20 -9.92
N VAL A 312 5.48 -14.73 -8.70
CA VAL A 312 4.50 -14.28 -7.68
C VAL A 312 5.25 -13.77 -6.46
N HIS A 313 4.94 -12.54 -6.05
CA HIS A 313 5.47 -11.91 -4.84
C HIS A 313 4.34 -11.53 -3.90
N GLY A 314 4.21 -12.22 -2.81
CA GLY A 314 3.13 -12.04 -1.83
C GLY A 314 3.17 -13.10 -0.73
N PRO A 315 2.04 -13.31 -0.03
CA PRO A 315 0.82 -12.52 -0.09
C PRO A 315 0.94 -11.17 0.64
N PHE A 316 0.04 -10.24 0.31
CA PHE A 316 -0.13 -8.94 0.93
C PHE A 316 -1.61 -8.67 1.23
N GLY A 317 -1.87 -7.67 2.08
CA GLY A 317 -3.20 -7.23 2.42
C GLY A 317 -3.75 -7.87 3.70
N ARG A 318 -4.78 -7.22 4.23
CA ARG A 318 -5.48 -7.61 5.47
C ARG A 318 -6.98 -7.80 5.26
N PHE A 319 -7.41 -7.79 4.02
CA PHE A 319 -8.81 -7.91 3.65
C PHE A 319 -9.22 -9.38 3.66
N SER A 320 -9.54 -9.91 4.87
CA SER A 320 -9.86 -11.32 5.07
C SER A 320 -10.77 -11.48 6.28
N HIS A 321 -11.84 -12.28 6.14
CA HIS A 321 -12.76 -12.60 7.23
C HIS A 321 -12.07 -13.39 8.36
N VAL A 322 -11.04 -14.15 8.04
CA VAL A 322 -10.27 -14.94 9.03
C VAL A 322 -9.57 -14.08 10.07
N LEU A 323 -9.32 -12.80 9.76
CA LEU A 323 -8.65 -11.87 10.69
C LEU A 323 -9.60 -11.23 11.71
N ASP A 324 -10.92 -11.33 11.50
CA ASP A 324 -11.96 -10.72 12.32
C ASP A 324 -13.08 -11.77 12.60
N SER A 325 -12.72 -12.96 13.03
CA SER A 325 -13.58 -14.17 13.15
C SER A 325 -14.64 -14.14 14.27
N GLU A 326 -14.80 -13.04 14.99
CA GLU A 326 -15.77 -12.93 16.10
C GLU A 326 -17.20 -12.65 15.63
N SER A 327 -17.39 -12.14 14.42
CA SER A 327 -18.70 -11.83 13.88
C SER A 327 -19.31 -13.06 13.22
N LYS A 328 -20.53 -13.43 13.61
CA LYS A 328 -21.30 -14.51 12.99
C LYS A 328 -21.97 -14.10 11.67
N GLU A 329 -22.05 -12.81 11.39
CA GLU A 329 -22.66 -12.24 10.20
C GLU A 329 -21.65 -11.43 9.42
N VAL A 330 -21.57 -11.67 8.12
CA VAL A 330 -20.65 -11.01 7.19
C VAL A 330 -21.43 -10.45 6.01
N ILE A 331 -21.27 -9.16 5.76
CA ILE A 331 -21.80 -8.51 4.55
C ILE A 331 -20.63 -8.24 3.60
N MET A 332 -20.77 -8.68 2.36
CA MET A 332 -19.80 -8.46 1.29
C MET A 332 -20.42 -7.55 0.25
N ILE A 333 -19.82 -6.39 -0.02
CA ILE A 333 -20.31 -5.43 -1.01
C ILE A 333 -19.23 -5.25 -2.08
N ALA A 334 -19.51 -5.73 -3.28
CA ALA A 334 -18.57 -5.72 -4.40
C ALA A 334 -19.04 -4.80 -5.53
N GLY A 335 -18.10 -4.10 -6.17
CA GLY A 335 -18.33 -3.35 -7.41
C GLY A 335 -17.47 -3.90 -8.56
N GLY A 336 -18.11 -4.48 -9.58
CA GLY A 336 -17.42 -5.07 -10.72
C GLY A 336 -16.35 -6.08 -10.31
N ILE A 337 -15.08 -5.88 -10.73
CA ILE A 337 -13.95 -6.77 -10.40
C ILE A 337 -13.64 -6.84 -8.89
N GLY A 338 -14.19 -5.93 -8.07
CA GLY A 338 -14.10 -5.99 -6.62
C GLY A 338 -14.72 -7.24 -5.98
N ILE A 339 -15.36 -8.08 -6.77
CA ILE A 339 -15.85 -9.40 -6.35
C ILE A 339 -14.69 -10.38 -6.04
N THR A 340 -13.52 -10.20 -6.63
CA THR A 340 -12.43 -11.20 -6.56
C THR A 340 -12.00 -11.56 -5.13
N PRO A 341 -11.81 -10.63 -4.16
CA PRO A 341 -11.53 -11.00 -2.79
C PRO A 341 -12.74 -11.67 -2.11
N MET A 342 -13.96 -11.30 -2.50
CA MET A 342 -15.17 -11.95 -1.98
C MET A 342 -15.28 -13.40 -2.44
N LEU A 343 -14.99 -13.68 -3.73
CA LEU A 343 -14.94 -15.05 -4.27
C LEU A 343 -13.94 -15.91 -3.51
N SER A 344 -12.75 -15.39 -3.24
CA SER A 344 -11.76 -16.13 -2.43
C SER A 344 -12.28 -16.47 -1.04
N MET A 345 -12.97 -15.52 -0.38
CA MET A 345 -13.57 -15.73 0.94
C MET A 345 -14.76 -16.71 0.88
N LEU A 346 -15.65 -16.55 -0.08
CA LEU A 346 -16.82 -17.42 -0.28
C LEU A 346 -16.41 -18.86 -0.57
N ARG A 347 -15.43 -19.08 -1.45
CA ARG A 347 -14.88 -20.40 -1.74
C ARG A 347 -14.28 -21.05 -0.50
N ALA A 348 -13.56 -20.28 0.33
CA ALA A 348 -12.99 -20.78 1.58
C ALA A 348 -14.07 -21.13 2.60
N LEU A 349 -15.12 -20.33 2.71
CA LEU A 349 -16.25 -20.60 3.59
C LEU A 349 -17.01 -21.85 3.14
N ALA A 350 -17.26 -22.00 1.83
CA ALA A 350 -17.93 -23.18 1.27
C ALA A 350 -17.11 -24.46 1.48
N ASP A 351 -15.80 -24.44 1.15
CA ASP A 351 -14.91 -25.58 1.36
C ASP A 351 -14.85 -26.03 2.84
N ASN A 352 -14.96 -25.08 3.77
CA ASN A 352 -14.97 -25.35 5.21
C ASN A 352 -16.37 -25.65 5.78
N LYS A 353 -17.44 -25.61 4.97
CA LYS A 353 -18.83 -25.76 5.39
C LYS A 353 -19.18 -24.83 6.55
N ASP A 354 -18.79 -23.58 6.39
CA ASP A 354 -18.89 -22.55 7.42
C ASP A 354 -20.34 -22.18 7.71
N GLN A 355 -20.65 -21.80 8.95
CA GLN A 355 -22.03 -21.49 9.40
C GLN A 355 -22.31 -19.99 9.51
N HIS A 356 -21.41 -19.13 9.05
CA HIS A 356 -21.65 -17.69 9.03
C HIS A 356 -22.85 -17.33 8.16
N HIS A 357 -23.61 -16.33 8.59
CA HIS A 357 -24.58 -15.68 7.73
C HIS A 357 -23.87 -14.73 6.78
N VAL A 358 -23.89 -15.00 5.49
CA VAL A 358 -23.16 -14.23 4.50
C VAL A 358 -24.12 -13.59 3.51
N THR A 359 -24.09 -12.26 3.41
CA THR A 359 -24.85 -11.53 2.38
C THR A 359 -23.88 -10.90 1.39
N LEU A 360 -23.99 -11.26 0.12
CA LEU A 360 -23.22 -10.66 -0.99
C LEU A 360 -24.11 -9.69 -1.79
N LEU A 361 -23.75 -8.41 -1.80
CA LEU A 361 -24.27 -7.42 -2.74
C LEU A 361 -23.21 -7.19 -3.83
N TRP A 362 -23.50 -7.58 -5.07
CA TRP A 362 -22.56 -7.41 -6.18
C TRP A 362 -23.11 -6.46 -7.23
N SER A 363 -22.53 -5.25 -7.29
CA SER A 363 -22.95 -4.20 -8.21
C SER A 363 -22.19 -4.26 -9.53
N ASN A 364 -22.91 -4.42 -10.64
CA ASN A 364 -22.43 -4.41 -12.01
C ASN A 364 -23.22 -3.44 -12.89
N ARG A 365 -22.74 -3.17 -14.12
CA ARG A 365 -23.50 -2.39 -15.11
C ARG A 365 -24.68 -3.18 -15.64
N SER A 366 -24.51 -4.46 -15.89
CA SER A 366 -25.52 -5.43 -16.37
C SER A 366 -25.01 -6.85 -16.12
N ALA A 367 -25.86 -7.86 -16.30
CA ALA A 367 -25.55 -9.27 -16.05
C ALA A 367 -24.35 -9.81 -16.85
N GLN A 368 -24.11 -9.30 -18.08
CA GLN A 368 -22.97 -9.71 -18.89
C GLN A 368 -21.58 -9.47 -18.26
N TYR A 369 -21.50 -8.66 -17.18
CA TYR A 369 -20.27 -8.39 -16.42
C TYR A 369 -20.12 -9.27 -15.19
N GLU A 370 -21.07 -10.16 -14.92
CA GLU A 370 -20.95 -11.14 -13.85
C GLU A 370 -19.97 -12.25 -14.24
N PHE A 371 -19.20 -12.72 -13.27
CA PHE A 371 -18.28 -13.84 -13.45
C PHE A 371 -18.95 -15.09 -12.89
N ASN A 372 -18.98 -16.16 -13.69
CA ASN A 372 -19.40 -17.48 -13.24
C ASN A 372 -20.67 -17.45 -12.33
N PRO A 373 -21.83 -16.94 -12.79
CA PRO A 373 -23.03 -16.90 -11.95
C PRO A 373 -23.42 -18.28 -11.43
N ASP A 374 -23.18 -19.35 -12.21
CA ASP A 374 -23.43 -20.75 -11.83
C ASP A 374 -22.57 -21.17 -10.62
N GLU A 375 -21.38 -20.59 -10.44
CA GLU A 375 -20.55 -20.85 -9.27
C GLU A 375 -21.16 -20.26 -7.99
N LEU A 376 -21.77 -19.06 -8.06
CA LEU A 376 -22.46 -18.47 -6.92
C LEU A 376 -23.72 -19.28 -6.52
N GLU A 377 -24.40 -19.87 -7.50
CA GLU A 377 -25.48 -20.82 -7.24
C GLU A 377 -24.93 -22.07 -6.53
N THR A 378 -23.86 -22.67 -7.02
CA THR A 378 -23.18 -23.82 -6.37
C THR A 378 -22.72 -23.48 -4.94
N ILE A 379 -22.18 -22.28 -4.71
CA ILE A 379 -21.80 -21.82 -3.38
C ILE A 379 -23.03 -21.69 -2.47
N SER A 380 -24.18 -21.23 -3.03
CA SER A 380 -25.44 -21.14 -2.29
C SER A 380 -25.93 -22.49 -1.79
N ASP A 381 -25.74 -23.53 -2.58
CA ASP A 381 -26.09 -24.90 -2.19
C ASP A 381 -25.17 -25.45 -1.07
N GLN A 382 -23.94 -24.98 -1.01
CA GLN A 382 -22.94 -25.42 0.00
C GLN A 382 -22.98 -24.60 1.28
N LEU A 383 -23.45 -23.37 1.24
CA LEU A 383 -23.56 -22.45 2.36
C LEU A 383 -25.04 -22.13 2.64
N PRO A 384 -25.70 -22.80 3.58
CA PRO A 384 -27.16 -22.66 3.80
C PRO A 384 -27.57 -21.24 4.24
N ASN A 385 -26.66 -20.46 4.79
CA ASN A 385 -26.90 -19.10 5.26
C ASN A 385 -26.31 -18.04 4.30
N PHE A 386 -26.12 -18.38 3.03
CA PHE A 386 -25.62 -17.44 2.03
C PHE A 386 -26.75 -16.81 1.23
N LYS A 387 -26.74 -15.50 1.13
CA LYS A 387 -27.68 -14.71 0.32
C LYS A 387 -26.93 -13.90 -0.72
N TYR A 388 -27.20 -14.15 -1.98
CA TYR A 388 -26.67 -13.37 -3.09
C TYR A 388 -27.71 -12.40 -3.64
N ILE A 389 -27.35 -11.14 -3.79
CA ILE A 389 -28.19 -10.07 -4.32
C ILE A 389 -27.41 -9.33 -5.42
N PRO A 390 -27.64 -9.63 -6.71
CA PRO A 390 -27.06 -8.87 -7.81
C PRO A 390 -27.72 -7.48 -7.89
N VAL A 391 -26.91 -6.46 -8.22
CA VAL A 391 -27.35 -5.07 -8.36
C VAL A 391 -26.88 -4.52 -9.70
N PHE A 392 -27.81 -4.13 -10.58
CA PHE A 392 -27.50 -3.65 -11.92
C PHE A 392 -27.77 -2.16 -12.08
N THR A 393 -26.77 -1.40 -12.56
CA THR A 393 -26.84 0.07 -12.57
C THR A 393 -27.29 0.67 -13.89
N ASN A 394 -27.13 -0.03 -15.03
CA ASN A 394 -27.42 0.53 -16.35
C ASN A 394 -28.66 -0.09 -17.00
N LYS A 395 -29.01 -1.30 -16.63
CA LYS A 395 -30.13 -2.02 -17.20
C LYS A 395 -30.83 -2.83 -16.12
N GLN A 396 -32.14 -2.81 -16.12
CA GLN A 396 -32.97 -3.69 -15.28
C GLN A 396 -32.83 -5.10 -15.86
N GLU A 397 -32.47 -6.07 -15.01
CA GLU A 397 -32.38 -7.48 -15.37
C GLU A 397 -33.47 -8.27 -14.65
N PRO A 398 -33.83 -9.47 -15.17
CA PRO A 398 -34.92 -10.28 -14.59
C PRO A 398 -34.66 -10.71 -13.14
N LYS A 399 -33.41 -10.96 -12.79
CA LYS A 399 -32.97 -11.29 -11.43
C LYS A 399 -32.12 -10.15 -10.88
N GLY A 400 -32.42 -9.65 -9.69
CA GLY A 400 -31.62 -8.68 -8.97
C GLY A 400 -32.24 -7.28 -8.83
N GLU A 401 -31.52 -6.41 -8.15
CA GLU A 401 -31.93 -5.03 -7.86
C GLU A 401 -31.45 -4.07 -8.97
N PHE A 402 -32.25 -3.09 -9.31
CA PHE A 402 -31.93 -2.09 -10.31
C PHE A 402 -31.55 -0.76 -9.67
N GLY A 403 -30.39 -0.19 -10.06
CA GLY A 403 -29.90 1.13 -9.67
C GLY A 403 -28.63 1.07 -8.83
N ARG A 404 -28.26 2.21 -8.23
CA ARG A 404 -27.03 2.32 -7.40
C ARG A 404 -27.32 1.91 -5.96
N LEU A 405 -26.28 1.51 -5.24
CA LEU A 405 -26.31 1.26 -3.80
C LEU A 405 -26.36 2.59 -3.02
N ASP A 406 -27.48 3.27 -3.09
CA ASP A 406 -27.77 4.48 -2.33
C ASP A 406 -28.23 4.17 -0.89
N LEU A 407 -28.50 5.21 -0.11
CA LEU A 407 -28.89 5.09 1.30
C LEU A 407 -30.21 4.33 1.48
N ILE A 408 -31.21 4.60 0.62
CA ILE A 408 -32.54 3.99 0.71
C ILE A 408 -32.44 2.50 0.43
N ARG A 409 -31.76 2.12 -0.66
CA ARG A 409 -31.59 0.72 -1.04
C ARG A 409 -30.77 -0.05 -0.01
N LEU A 410 -29.66 0.50 0.47
CA LEU A 410 -28.88 -0.15 1.52
C LEU A 410 -29.70 -0.31 2.81
N LYS A 411 -30.54 0.66 3.17
CA LYS A 411 -31.45 0.54 4.31
C LYS A 411 -32.43 -0.63 4.15
N THR A 412 -33.00 -0.80 2.97
CA THR A 412 -33.91 -1.91 2.66
C THR A 412 -33.22 -3.26 2.64
N LEU A 413 -32.09 -3.35 1.90
CA LEU A 413 -31.37 -4.62 1.71
C LEU A 413 -30.69 -5.14 2.99
N LEU A 414 -30.34 -4.24 3.91
CA LEU A 414 -29.64 -4.55 5.16
C LEU A 414 -30.54 -4.31 6.40
N ALA A 415 -31.85 -4.27 6.23
CA ALA A 415 -32.78 -3.97 7.32
C ALA A 415 -32.68 -4.96 8.49
N GLU A 416 -32.47 -6.23 8.19
CA GLU A 416 -32.38 -7.34 9.15
C GLU A 416 -30.97 -7.54 9.72
N SER A 417 -29.94 -6.86 9.17
CA SER A 417 -28.56 -7.06 9.57
C SER A 417 -28.26 -6.41 10.91
N ALA A 418 -27.55 -7.14 11.76
CA ALA A 418 -27.11 -6.65 13.07
C ALA A 418 -26.08 -5.52 12.92
N ARG A 419 -26.10 -4.51 13.82
CA ARG A 419 -25.18 -3.36 13.73
C ARG A 419 -23.72 -3.70 13.98
N ASN A 420 -23.45 -4.82 14.63
CA ASN A 420 -22.10 -5.34 14.87
C ASN A 420 -21.57 -6.22 13.75
N THR A 421 -22.29 -6.35 12.63
CA THR A 421 -21.90 -7.13 11.46
C THR A 421 -20.59 -6.64 10.86
N LEU A 422 -19.77 -7.58 10.40
CA LEU A 422 -18.50 -7.32 9.70
C LEU A 422 -18.80 -7.07 8.22
N ILE A 423 -18.35 -5.92 7.68
CA ILE A 423 -18.63 -5.52 6.31
C ILE A 423 -17.35 -5.45 5.51
N PHE A 424 -17.30 -6.17 4.39
CA PHE A 424 -16.23 -6.10 3.39
C PHE A 424 -16.69 -5.31 2.18
N LEU A 425 -15.97 -4.25 1.84
CA LEU A 425 -16.33 -3.33 0.75
C LEU A 425 -15.17 -3.21 -0.25
N CYS A 426 -15.38 -3.66 -1.50
CA CYS A 426 -14.39 -3.60 -2.55
C CYS A 426 -14.99 -3.19 -3.89
N GLY A 427 -14.33 -2.26 -4.61
CA GLY A 427 -14.81 -1.77 -5.90
C GLY A 427 -14.20 -0.42 -6.29
N PRO A 428 -14.83 0.30 -7.23
CA PRO A 428 -14.36 1.63 -7.65
C PRO A 428 -14.34 2.64 -6.49
N PRO A 429 -13.29 3.48 -6.38
CA PRO A 429 -13.14 4.41 -5.26
C PRO A 429 -14.34 5.36 -5.01
N PRO A 430 -15.06 5.88 -6.03
CA PRO A 430 -16.27 6.67 -5.80
C PRO A 430 -17.39 5.87 -5.12
N MET A 431 -17.61 4.62 -5.55
CA MET A 431 -18.60 3.72 -4.95
C MET A 431 -18.26 3.42 -3.49
N ILE A 432 -17.01 3.04 -3.20
CA ILE A 432 -16.55 2.73 -1.83
C ILE A 432 -16.81 3.92 -0.91
N ARG A 433 -16.38 5.13 -1.31
CA ARG A 433 -16.60 6.34 -0.49
C ARG A 433 -18.06 6.62 -0.21
N GLN A 434 -18.93 6.41 -1.19
CA GLN A 434 -20.37 6.66 -1.06
C GLN A 434 -21.02 5.60 -0.17
N VAL A 435 -20.85 4.33 -0.49
CA VAL A 435 -21.40 3.20 0.27
C VAL A 435 -20.94 3.24 1.73
N ARG A 436 -19.66 3.50 1.98
CA ARG A 436 -19.14 3.65 3.34
C ARG A 436 -19.85 4.74 4.14
N ARG A 437 -20.07 5.91 3.54
CA ARG A 437 -20.82 6.99 4.19
C ARG A 437 -22.25 6.55 4.52
N HIS A 438 -22.93 5.91 3.59
CA HIS A 438 -24.29 5.41 3.80
C HIS A 438 -24.35 4.36 4.91
N LEU A 439 -23.41 3.41 4.96
CA LEU A 439 -23.32 2.41 6.02
C LEU A 439 -23.14 3.04 7.41
N ILE A 440 -22.26 4.06 7.51
CA ILE A 440 -22.06 4.81 8.76
C ILE A 440 -23.37 5.55 9.16
N THR A 441 -24.03 6.20 8.19
CA THR A 441 -25.35 6.86 8.42
C THR A 441 -26.43 5.87 8.89
N LEU A 442 -26.38 4.62 8.41
CA LEU A 442 -27.26 3.54 8.84
C LEU A 442 -26.88 2.96 10.22
N GLY A 443 -25.82 3.45 10.86
CA GLY A 443 -25.40 3.06 12.21
C GLY A 443 -24.42 1.90 12.27
N PHE A 444 -23.83 1.45 11.15
CA PHE A 444 -22.75 0.45 11.18
C PHE A 444 -21.45 1.10 11.67
N PRO A 445 -20.74 0.50 12.66
CA PRO A 445 -19.50 1.05 13.18
C PRO A 445 -18.41 1.12 12.09
N ALA A 446 -17.74 2.25 11.98
CA ALA A 446 -16.67 2.46 11.00
C ALA A 446 -15.52 1.43 11.11
N GLY A 447 -15.27 0.90 12.30
CA GLY A 447 -14.25 -0.14 12.55
C GLY A 447 -14.60 -1.51 11.96
N ASN A 448 -15.90 -1.80 11.77
CA ASN A 448 -16.37 -3.05 11.18
C ASN A 448 -16.40 -3.00 9.65
N ILE A 449 -16.24 -1.81 9.04
CA ILE A 449 -16.19 -1.67 7.59
C ILE A 449 -14.74 -1.81 7.13
N LYS A 450 -14.42 -2.91 6.47
CA LYS A 450 -13.12 -3.21 5.88
C LYS A 450 -13.17 -2.84 4.39
N GLU A 451 -12.21 -2.06 3.95
CA GLU A 451 -12.16 -1.56 2.57
C GLU A 451 -10.91 -2.06 1.84
N GLU A 452 -11.07 -2.48 0.60
CA GLU A 452 -9.96 -2.74 -0.32
C GLU A 452 -10.15 -1.89 -1.59
N LEU A 453 -9.14 -1.09 -1.90
CA LEU A 453 -9.14 -0.21 -3.07
C LEU A 453 -8.30 -0.82 -4.19
N PHE A 454 -8.88 -1.05 -5.35
CA PHE A 454 -8.14 -1.38 -6.56
C PHE A 454 -7.63 -0.10 -7.24
N GLY A 455 -6.33 0.10 -7.21
CA GLY A 455 -5.64 1.28 -7.74
C GLY A 455 -4.57 1.73 -6.76
N LEU A 456 -3.41 1.11 -6.82
CA LEU A 456 -2.18 1.55 -6.15
C LEU A 456 -1.46 2.59 -7.01
#